data_0d9d294004784fd453d88720541c1feb
#
_entry.id   0d9d294004784fd453d88720541c1feb
#
_cell.length_a   1.000
_cell.length_b   1.000
_cell.length_c   1.000
_cell.angle_alpha   90.00
_cell.angle_beta   90.00
_cell.angle_gamma   90.00
#
_symmetry.space_group_name_H-M   'P 1'
#
loop_
_entity.id
_entity.type
_entity.pdbx_description
1 polymer ?
#
loop_
_entity_poly.entity_id
_entity_poly.type
_entity_poly.pdbx_seq_one_letter_code
_entity_poly.pdbx_strand_id
1 'polypeptide(L)'
;NLVVAQGTGYLEVVGSVLQSGKGLEGAELTVMKGNEKVDLVSTNPSGKFIVNLELNQGYIVIFTKNGSITKTVEIDTKVPEEYKDQIFSYKFKLDLFQKVEGVEEPEGLSKPVAKIAFSDGIDNFDYDVNYTSARKSELEKVKQEMQAELAKKKQAEELARAKAKADSLAKVNEDRAAQAKALAEAARIKKEEEEKAKAEERE
;
A
#
# COMPACT_ATOMS: atom_id res chain seq x y z
N ASN A 1 1.61 27.99 4.95
CA ASN A 1 0.63 28.81 5.68
C ASN A 1 0.00 29.79 4.71
N LEU A 2 -1.17 29.41 4.16
CA LEU A 2 -1.98 30.36 3.42
C LEU A 2 -2.38 31.48 4.40
N VAL A 3 -1.90 32.69 4.18
CA VAL A 3 -2.40 33.87 4.86
C VAL A 3 -3.77 34.17 4.23
N VAL A 4 -4.84 33.68 4.83
CA VAL A 4 -6.19 34.07 4.43
C VAL A 4 -6.31 35.56 4.73
N ALA A 5 -6.51 36.35 3.70
CA ALA A 5 -6.74 37.79 3.85
C ALA A 5 -7.94 38.00 4.80
N GLN A 6 -7.78 38.85 5.80
CA GLN A 6 -8.86 39.16 6.75
C GLN A 6 -10.08 39.67 6.00
N GLY A 7 -11.20 38.92 6.07
CA GLY A 7 -12.50 39.35 5.53
C GLY A 7 -13.07 38.50 4.40
N THR A 8 -12.41 37.43 3.98
CA THR A 8 -12.98 36.47 3.01
C THR A 8 -13.37 35.18 3.71
N GLY A 9 -14.56 34.65 3.39
CA GLY A 9 -14.99 33.34 3.88
C GLY A 9 -14.06 32.22 3.39
N TYR A 10 -13.99 31.13 4.12
CA TYR A 10 -13.21 29.96 3.76
C TYR A 10 -13.85 28.66 4.25
N LEU A 11 -13.42 27.56 3.66
CA LEU A 11 -13.75 26.22 4.11
C LEU A 11 -12.59 25.65 4.93
N GLU A 12 -12.81 25.42 6.22
CA GLU A 12 -11.90 24.64 7.07
C GLU A 12 -12.19 23.15 6.87
N VAL A 13 -11.25 22.43 6.29
CA VAL A 13 -11.30 20.98 6.14
C VAL A 13 -10.52 20.33 7.27
N VAL A 14 -11.24 19.67 8.16
CA VAL A 14 -10.65 18.95 9.31
C VAL A 14 -10.77 17.46 9.06
N GLY A 15 -9.68 16.72 9.12
CA GLY A 15 -9.78 15.31 8.82
C GLY A 15 -8.76 14.43 9.52
N SER A 16 -8.90 13.12 9.21
CA SER A 16 -7.93 12.12 9.65
C SER A 16 -7.61 11.19 8.48
N VAL A 17 -6.31 10.98 8.27
CA VAL A 17 -5.81 9.92 7.40
C VAL A 17 -5.57 8.69 8.26
N LEU A 18 -6.13 7.56 7.83
CA LEU A 18 -6.03 6.28 8.51
C LEU A 18 -5.27 5.27 7.63
N GLN A 19 -4.72 4.26 8.26
CA GLN A 19 -4.25 3.04 7.60
C GLN A 19 -4.65 1.85 8.45
N SER A 20 -5.45 0.96 7.88
CA SER A 20 -6.02 -0.18 8.61
C SER A 20 -6.76 0.25 9.89
N GLY A 21 -7.50 1.36 9.83
CA GLY A 21 -8.29 1.91 10.93
C GLY A 21 -7.51 2.68 12.01
N LYS A 22 -6.18 2.78 11.89
CA LYS A 22 -5.32 3.55 12.81
C LYS A 22 -4.88 4.85 12.17
N GLY A 23 -4.72 5.91 12.98
CA GLY A 23 -4.21 7.19 12.52
C GLY A 23 -2.82 7.04 11.85
N LEU A 24 -2.66 7.62 10.68
CA LEU A 24 -1.43 7.55 9.88
C LEU A 24 -0.64 8.85 10.02
N GLU A 25 0.43 8.81 10.79
CA GLU A 25 1.36 9.93 10.96
C GLU A 25 2.16 10.23 9.69
N GLY A 26 2.40 11.50 9.41
CA GLY A 26 3.26 11.96 8.34
C GLY A 26 2.74 11.58 6.95
N ALA A 27 1.43 11.39 6.78
CA ALA A 27 0.83 11.39 5.46
C ALA A 27 0.82 12.83 4.94
N GLU A 28 1.24 13.02 3.70
CA GLU A 28 1.31 14.33 3.07
C GLU A 28 0.04 14.62 2.28
N LEU A 29 -0.48 15.83 2.45
CA LEU A 29 -1.62 16.37 1.74
C LEU A 29 -1.10 17.51 0.85
N THR A 30 -1.04 17.28 -0.44
CA THR A 30 -0.76 18.34 -1.43
C THR A 30 -2.09 18.93 -1.89
N VAL A 31 -2.29 20.22 -1.66
CA VAL A 31 -3.46 20.96 -2.13
C VAL A 31 -3.14 21.63 -3.45
N MET A 32 -3.89 21.26 -4.49
CA MET A 32 -3.76 21.81 -5.83
C MET A 32 -4.96 22.69 -6.17
N LYS A 33 -4.71 23.87 -6.74
CA LYS A 33 -5.69 24.76 -7.35
C LYS A 33 -5.41 24.83 -8.86
N GLY A 34 -6.19 24.13 -9.65
CA GLY A 34 -5.81 23.85 -11.03
C GLY A 34 -4.50 23.07 -11.11
N ASN A 35 -3.50 23.63 -11.77
CA ASN A 35 -2.16 23.03 -11.88
C ASN A 35 -1.15 23.57 -10.85
N GLU A 36 -1.58 24.46 -9.96
CA GLU A 36 -0.71 25.10 -8.96
C GLU A 36 -0.84 24.39 -7.61
N LYS A 37 0.31 24.10 -6.99
CA LYS A 37 0.36 23.64 -5.62
C LYS A 37 0.29 24.85 -4.69
N VAL A 38 -0.81 24.95 -3.94
CA VAL A 38 -1.10 26.09 -3.06
C VAL A 38 -0.80 25.80 -1.60
N ASP A 39 -0.81 24.53 -1.18
CA ASP A 39 -0.46 24.16 0.19
C ASP A 39 0.12 22.73 0.28
N LEU A 40 0.85 22.47 1.36
CA LEU A 40 1.37 21.15 1.73
C LEU A 40 1.28 20.96 3.24
N VAL A 41 0.47 20.02 3.65
CA VAL A 41 0.22 19.71 5.06
C VAL A 41 0.59 18.26 5.35
N SER A 42 1.18 18.00 6.52
CA SER A 42 1.46 16.63 6.99
C SER A 42 0.55 16.30 8.16
N THR A 43 0.10 15.05 8.23
CA THR A 43 -0.71 14.58 9.37
C THR A 43 0.14 14.44 10.62
N ASN A 44 -0.47 14.76 11.77
CA ASN A 44 0.14 14.59 13.08
C ASN A 44 0.21 13.11 13.52
N PRO A 45 0.79 12.76 14.70
CA PRO A 45 0.88 11.37 15.18
C PRO A 45 -0.45 10.62 15.29
N SER A 46 -1.57 11.34 15.42
CA SER A 46 -2.92 10.74 15.41
C SER A 46 -3.56 10.68 14.03
N GLY A 47 -2.80 10.99 12.97
CA GLY A 47 -3.28 11.04 11.60
C GLY A 47 -4.14 12.24 11.25
N LYS A 48 -4.25 13.25 12.13
CA LYS A 48 -5.13 14.43 11.95
C LYS A 48 -4.45 15.50 11.11
N PHE A 49 -5.27 16.24 10.35
CA PHE A 49 -4.87 17.41 9.57
C PHE A 49 -5.95 18.49 9.57
N ILE A 50 -5.57 19.71 9.25
CA ILE A 50 -6.44 20.86 9.01
C ILE A 50 -5.90 21.58 7.79
N VAL A 51 -6.81 21.93 6.86
CA VAL A 51 -6.52 22.72 5.65
C VAL A 51 -7.61 23.79 5.51
N ASN A 52 -7.23 25.03 5.24
CA ASN A 52 -8.15 26.11 4.94
C ASN A 52 -8.14 26.41 3.44
N LEU A 53 -9.31 26.35 2.82
CA LEU A 53 -9.52 26.56 1.39
C LEU A 53 -10.33 27.83 1.17
N GLU A 54 -9.86 28.72 0.30
CA GLU A 54 -10.63 29.88 -0.15
C GLU A 54 -11.93 29.44 -0.78
N LEU A 55 -13.02 30.19 -0.58
CA LEU A 55 -14.29 29.93 -1.25
C LEU A 55 -14.22 30.27 -2.76
N ASN A 56 -15.20 29.74 -3.50
CA ASN A 56 -15.37 29.98 -4.93
C ASN A 56 -14.20 29.51 -5.81
N GLN A 57 -13.54 28.43 -5.42
CA GLN A 57 -12.43 27.79 -6.12
C GLN A 57 -12.64 26.27 -6.24
N GLY A 58 -11.94 25.66 -7.19
CA GLY A 58 -11.85 24.20 -7.32
C GLY A 58 -10.48 23.69 -6.84
N TYR A 59 -10.49 22.67 -6.01
CA TYR A 59 -9.28 22.06 -5.45
C TYR A 59 -9.24 20.56 -5.70
N ILE A 60 -8.01 20.04 -5.86
CA ILE A 60 -7.68 18.62 -5.75
C ILE A 60 -6.75 18.45 -4.57
N VAL A 61 -7.15 17.68 -3.58
CA VAL A 61 -6.30 17.32 -2.44
C VAL A 61 -5.76 15.93 -2.66
N ILE A 62 -4.43 15.81 -2.75
CA ILE A 62 -3.71 14.57 -3.03
C ILE A 62 -3.11 14.06 -1.73
N PHE A 63 -3.49 12.87 -1.33
CA PHE A 63 -3.03 12.20 -0.10
C PHE A 63 -1.98 11.17 -0.46
N THR A 64 -0.76 11.35 0.04
CA THR A 64 0.36 10.46 -0.20
C THR A 64 1.02 10.01 1.08
N LYS A 65 1.54 8.79 1.07
CA LYS A 65 2.45 8.26 2.10
C LYS A 65 3.33 7.21 1.45
N ASN A 66 4.61 7.20 1.80
CA ASN A 66 5.51 6.16 1.30
C ASN A 66 4.97 4.76 1.66
N GLY A 67 4.95 3.85 0.69
CA GLY A 67 4.37 2.52 0.85
C GLY A 67 2.84 2.45 0.85
N SER A 68 2.14 3.55 0.52
CA SER A 68 0.67 3.59 0.39
C SER A 68 0.25 3.99 -1.01
N ILE A 69 -0.97 3.58 -1.38
CA ILE A 69 -1.62 4.01 -2.62
C ILE A 69 -2.06 5.46 -2.46
N THR A 70 -1.71 6.29 -3.43
CA THR A 70 -2.14 7.70 -3.50
C THR A 70 -3.65 7.78 -3.69
N LYS A 71 -4.30 8.67 -2.95
CA LYS A 71 -5.73 9.00 -3.13
C LYS A 71 -5.91 10.47 -3.33
N THR A 72 -6.94 10.83 -4.10
CA THR A 72 -7.31 12.21 -4.36
C THR A 72 -8.75 12.47 -3.93
N VAL A 73 -9.01 13.69 -3.47
CA VAL A 73 -10.36 14.22 -3.17
C VAL A 73 -10.52 15.50 -3.94
N GLU A 74 -11.62 15.62 -4.66
CA GLU A 74 -12.03 16.83 -5.37
C GLU A 74 -12.91 17.67 -4.44
N ILE A 75 -12.63 18.97 -4.31
CA ILE A 75 -13.38 19.90 -3.46
C ILE A 75 -13.72 21.13 -4.29
N ASP A 76 -15.01 21.33 -4.56
CA ASP A 76 -15.52 22.56 -5.16
C ASP A 76 -16.06 23.45 -4.03
N THR A 77 -15.39 24.58 -3.80
CA THR A 77 -15.73 25.51 -2.72
C THR A 77 -16.69 26.63 -3.16
N LYS A 78 -17.36 26.47 -4.30
CA LYS A 78 -18.39 27.40 -4.74
C LYS A 78 -19.55 27.44 -3.75
N VAL A 79 -19.95 28.66 -3.38
CA VAL A 79 -21.12 28.92 -2.52
C VAL A 79 -22.00 29.99 -3.13
N PRO A 80 -23.31 30.06 -2.77
CA PRO A 80 -24.18 31.20 -3.08
C PRO A 80 -23.59 32.51 -2.55
N GLU A 81 -23.93 33.63 -3.18
CA GLU A 81 -23.38 34.96 -2.89
C GLU A 81 -23.60 35.40 -1.43
N GLU A 82 -24.69 34.98 -0.82
CA GLU A 82 -25.01 35.26 0.60
C GLU A 82 -24.05 34.57 1.57
N TYR A 83 -23.31 33.56 1.15
CA TYR A 83 -22.40 32.78 1.99
C TYR A 83 -20.92 33.10 1.73
N LYS A 84 -20.59 33.99 0.80
CA LYS A 84 -19.20 34.25 0.36
C LYS A 84 -18.23 34.68 1.47
N ASP A 85 -18.72 35.27 2.53
CA ASP A 85 -17.91 35.74 3.66
C ASP A 85 -18.01 34.82 4.90
N GLN A 86 -18.70 33.69 4.75
CA GLN A 86 -18.91 32.73 5.84
C GLN A 86 -17.73 31.76 6.00
N ILE A 87 -17.46 31.35 7.23
CA ILE A 87 -16.52 30.28 7.54
C ILE A 87 -17.32 28.97 7.67
N PHE A 88 -16.93 27.98 6.87
CA PHE A 88 -17.48 26.65 6.91
C PHE A 88 -16.48 25.68 7.53
N SER A 89 -16.97 24.58 8.11
CA SER A 89 -16.14 23.49 8.59
C SER A 89 -16.70 22.17 8.05
N TYR A 90 -15.83 21.40 7.40
CA TYR A 90 -16.17 20.07 6.89
C TYR A 90 -15.22 19.01 7.47
N LYS A 91 -15.78 17.87 7.90
CA LYS A 91 -15.00 16.81 8.56
C LYS A 91 -15.12 15.51 7.81
N PHE A 92 -13.97 14.88 7.49
CA PHE A 92 -13.96 13.53 6.91
C PHE A 92 -12.78 12.68 7.36
N LYS A 93 -12.87 11.37 7.07
CA LYS A 93 -11.81 10.40 7.29
C LYS A 93 -11.46 9.71 5.99
N LEU A 94 -10.18 9.52 5.74
CA LEU A 94 -9.66 8.83 4.56
C LEU A 94 -8.75 7.70 4.99
N ASP A 95 -9.01 6.48 4.51
CA ASP A 95 -8.14 5.33 4.73
C ASP A 95 -7.21 5.14 3.52
N LEU A 96 -5.88 5.19 3.73
CA LEU A 96 -4.89 4.88 2.71
C LEU A 96 -4.55 3.40 2.75
N PHE A 97 -4.62 2.73 1.60
CA PHE A 97 -4.24 1.33 1.47
C PHE A 97 -2.73 1.21 1.28
N GLN A 98 -2.13 0.18 1.87
CA GLN A 98 -0.74 -0.16 1.59
C GLN A 98 -0.59 -0.63 0.14
N LYS A 99 0.50 -0.21 -0.51
CA LYS A 99 0.93 -0.80 -1.77
C LYS A 99 1.34 -2.25 -1.53
N VAL A 100 0.99 -3.10 -2.47
CA VAL A 100 1.47 -4.48 -2.48
C VAL A 100 2.66 -4.54 -3.43
N GLU A 101 3.83 -4.86 -2.90
CA GLU A 101 5.06 -4.94 -3.68
C GLU A 101 4.93 -5.96 -4.82
N GLY A 102 5.25 -5.51 -6.04
CA GLY A 102 5.15 -6.32 -7.25
C GLY A 102 3.72 -6.58 -7.74
N VAL A 103 2.74 -5.80 -7.27
CA VAL A 103 1.38 -5.74 -7.83
C VAL A 103 1.21 -4.36 -8.46
N GLU A 104 0.82 -4.31 -9.73
CA GLU A 104 0.54 -3.06 -10.43
C GLU A 104 -0.70 -2.37 -9.83
N GLU A 105 -0.67 -1.04 -9.77
CA GLU A 105 -1.81 -0.27 -9.30
C GLU A 105 -2.90 -0.28 -10.39
N PRO A 106 -4.12 -0.73 -10.08
CA PRO A 106 -5.22 -0.71 -11.05
C PRO A 106 -5.56 0.71 -11.53
N GLU A 107 -5.87 0.87 -12.81
CA GLU A 107 -6.19 2.17 -13.43
C GLU A 107 -7.31 2.95 -12.71
N GLY A 108 -8.24 2.25 -12.07
CA GLY A 108 -9.33 2.84 -11.30
C GLY A 108 -8.89 3.73 -10.13
N LEU A 109 -7.63 3.65 -9.67
CA LEU A 109 -7.13 4.42 -8.52
C LEU A 109 -6.79 5.88 -8.85
N SER A 110 -6.66 6.25 -10.12
CA SER A 110 -6.33 7.62 -10.56
C SER A 110 -7.47 8.62 -10.37
N LYS A 111 -8.71 8.16 -10.27
CA LYS A 111 -9.89 9.03 -10.08
C LYS A 111 -10.05 9.45 -8.63
N PRO A 112 -10.62 10.65 -8.34
CA PRO A 112 -10.93 11.06 -6.97
C PRO A 112 -11.77 10.02 -6.23
N VAL A 113 -11.50 9.81 -4.96
CA VAL A 113 -12.26 8.86 -4.12
C VAL A 113 -13.53 9.47 -3.57
N ALA A 114 -13.60 10.79 -3.51
CA ALA A 114 -14.78 11.56 -3.12
C ALA A 114 -14.79 12.91 -3.84
N LYS A 115 -15.99 13.47 -4.01
CA LYS A 115 -16.24 14.84 -4.44
C LYS A 115 -17.01 15.54 -3.35
N ILE A 116 -16.54 16.72 -2.96
CA ILE A 116 -17.13 17.55 -1.89
C ILE A 116 -17.55 18.87 -2.52
N ALA A 117 -18.77 19.30 -2.25
CA ALA A 117 -19.31 20.57 -2.72
C ALA A 117 -20.30 21.13 -1.71
N PHE A 118 -20.66 22.42 -1.86
CA PHE A 118 -21.73 23.03 -1.08
C PHE A 118 -23.08 22.37 -1.42
N SER A 119 -23.88 22.12 -0.40
CA SER A 119 -25.21 21.50 -0.49
C SER A 119 -26.24 22.46 0.11
N ASP A 120 -27.14 22.98 -0.75
CA ASP A 120 -28.22 23.88 -0.34
C ASP A 120 -29.17 23.22 0.69
N GLY A 121 -29.25 21.89 0.70
CA GLY A 121 -30.14 21.16 1.62
C GLY A 121 -29.71 21.20 3.09
N ILE A 122 -28.43 21.54 3.37
CA ILE A 122 -27.87 21.60 4.70
C ILE A 122 -27.12 22.92 4.96
N ASP A 123 -27.10 23.83 4.00
CA ASP A 123 -26.34 25.10 4.01
C ASP A 123 -24.88 24.91 4.43
N ASN A 124 -24.25 23.83 3.97
CA ASN A 124 -22.89 23.45 4.29
C ASN A 124 -22.30 22.54 3.21
N PHE A 125 -21.02 22.24 3.32
CA PHE A 125 -20.35 21.30 2.43
C PHE A 125 -20.69 19.86 2.80
N ASP A 126 -20.90 19.05 1.76
CA ASP A 126 -21.09 17.61 1.89
C ASP A 126 -20.48 16.86 0.69
N TYR A 127 -20.32 15.55 0.80
CA TYR A 127 -19.84 14.74 -0.29
C TYR A 127 -20.97 14.29 -1.22
N ASP A 128 -20.64 14.14 -2.50
CA ASP A 128 -21.56 13.50 -3.45
C ASP A 128 -21.75 12.04 -3.08
N VAL A 129 -22.93 11.72 -2.54
CA VAL A 129 -23.28 10.38 -2.04
C VAL A 129 -23.24 9.34 -3.16
N ASN A 130 -23.76 9.69 -4.36
CA ASN A 130 -23.82 8.77 -5.50
C ASN A 130 -22.44 8.47 -6.03
N TYR A 131 -21.64 9.50 -6.27
CA TYR A 131 -20.25 9.36 -6.71
C TYR A 131 -19.43 8.55 -5.69
N THR A 132 -19.47 8.93 -4.42
CA THR A 132 -18.66 8.32 -3.36
C THR A 132 -19.04 6.85 -3.13
N SER A 133 -20.35 6.52 -3.20
CA SER A 133 -20.83 5.14 -3.07
C SER A 133 -20.36 4.25 -4.23
N ALA A 134 -20.44 4.77 -5.47
CA ALA A 134 -19.93 4.07 -6.64
C ALA A 134 -18.41 3.84 -6.53
N ARG A 135 -17.67 4.89 -6.15
CA ARG A 135 -16.21 4.81 -5.96
C ARG A 135 -15.81 3.85 -4.84
N LYS A 136 -16.54 3.83 -3.73
CA LYS A 136 -16.31 2.89 -2.64
C LYS A 136 -16.44 1.44 -3.11
N SER A 137 -17.44 1.13 -3.91
CA SER A 137 -17.65 -0.20 -4.48
C SER A 137 -16.51 -0.60 -5.44
N GLU A 138 -16.06 0.33 -6.29
CA GLU A 138 -14.91 0.09 -7.18
C GLU A 138 -13.62 -0.14 -6.39
N LEU A 139 -13.34 0.70 -5.39
CA LEU A 139 -12.15 0.58 -4.54
C LEU A 139 -12.14 -0.71 -3.72
N GLU A 140 -13.30 -1.19 -3.27
CA GLU A 140 -13.37 -2.46 -2.54
C GLU A 140 -13.07 -3.64 -3.47
N LYS A 141 -13.53 -3.64 -4.73
CA LYS A 141 -13.15 -4.64 -5.73
C LYS A 141 -11.64 -4.63 -5.98
N VAL A 142 -11.08 -3.44 -6.24
CA VAL A 142 -9.64 -3.26 -6.42
C VAL A 142 -8.83 -3.82 -5.24
N LYS A 143 -9.26 -3.53 -4.01
CA LYS A 143 -8.64 -4.04 -2.80
C LYS A 143 -8.69 -5.57 -2.71
N GLN A 144 -9.82 -6.18 -3.07
CA GLN A 144 -9.97 -7.64 -3.11
C GLN A 144 -9.07 -8.27 -4.18
N GLU A 145 -9.00 -7.68 -5.38
CA GLU A 145 -8.11 -8.13 -6.45
C GLU A 145 -6.64 -8.07 -6.04
N MET A 146 -6.20 -6.96 -5.43
CA MET A 146 -4.84 -6.83 -4.90
C MET A 146 -4.53 -7.85 -3.81
N GLN A 147 -5.47 -8.12 -2.91
CA GLN A 147 -5.30 -9.13 -1.86
C GLN A 147 -5.21 -10.55 -2.45
N ALA A 148 -6.04 -10.86 -3.45
CA ALA A 148 -6.00 -12.15 -4.14
C ALA A 148 -4.67 -12.34 -4.89
N GLU A 149 -4.16 -11.30 -5.55
CA GLU A 149 -2.88 -11.35 -6.25
C GLU A 149 -1.71 -11.53 -5.27
N LEU A 150 -1.74 -10.83 -4.13
CA LEU A 150 -0.75 -11.02 -3.06
C LEU A 150 -0.77 -12.46 -2.52
N ALA A 151 -1.96 -13.04 -2.33
CA ALA A 151 -2.09 -14.41 -1.85
C ALA A 151 -1.49 -15.40 -2.84
N LYS A 152 -1.76 -15.26 -4.14
CA LYS A 152 -1.17 -16.08 -5.20
C LYS A 152 0.36 -15.96 -5.22
N LYS A 153 0.88 -14.74 -5.13
CA LYS A 153 2.33 -14.50 -5.11
C LYS A 153 3.00 -15.18 -3.92
N LYS A 154 2.43 -15.06 -2.72
CA LYS A 154 2.95 -15.74 -1.51
C LYS A 154 2.93 -17.26 -1.65
N GLN A 155 1.86 -17.84 -2.20
CA GLN A 155 1.80 -19.27 -2.45
C GLN A 155 2.85 -19.74 -3.46
N ALA A 156 3.07 -18.98 -4.54
CA ALA A 156 4.08 -19.29 -5.53
C ALA A 156 5.51 -19.24 -4.95
N GLU A 157 5.80 -18.22 -4.12
CA GLU A 157 7.08 -18.10 -3.42
C GLU A 157 7.31 -19.24 -2.42
N GLU A 158 6.28 -19.63 -1.67
CA GLU A 158 6.36 -20.73 -0.71
C GLU A 158 6.61 -22.06 -1.43
N LEU A 159 5.90 -22.32 -2.54
CA LEU A 159 6.09 -23.50 -3.36
C LEU A 159 7.50 -23.55 -3.97
N ALA A 160 8.00 -22.42 -4.49
CA ALA A 160 9.35 -22.33 -5.04
C ALA A 160 10.40 -22.59 -3.96
N ARG A 161 10.21 -22.04 -2.74
CA ARG A 161 11.10 -22.27 -1.59
C ARG A 161 11.07 -23.73 -1.12
N ALA A 162 9.89 -24.36 -1.10
CA ALA A 162 9.74 -25.77 -0.74
C ALA A 162 10.46 -26.66 -1.76
N LYS A 163 10.29 -26.38 -3.07
CA LYS A 163 10.97 -27.10 -4.15
C LYS A 163 12.50 -26.96 -4.04
N ALA A 164 13.01 -25.76 -3.86
CA ALA A 164 14.44 -25.52 -3.70
C ALA A 164 15.04 -26.28 -2.50
N LYS A 165 14.32 -26.36 -1.37
CA LYS A 165 14.72 -27.16 -0.22
C LYS A 165 14.72 -28.66 -0.52
N ALA A 166 13.73 -29.17 -1.23
CA ALA A 166 13.63 -30.57 -1.62
C ALA A 166 14.78 -30.96 -2.56
N ASP A 167 15.07 -30.12 -3.57
CA ASP A 167 16.16 -30.33 -4.52
C ASP A 167 17.54 -30.33 -3.81
N SER A 168 17.74 -29.41 -2.87
CA SER A 168 18.96 -29.35 -2.04
C SER A 168 19.13 -30.61 -1.19
N LEU A 169 18.06 -31.11 -0.56
CA LEU A 169 18.08 -32.32 0.27
C LEU A 169 18.34 -33.57 -0.60
N ALA A 170 17.73 -33.66 -1.79
CA ALA A 170 17.96 -34.75 -2.73
C ALA A 170 19.44 -34.81 -3.13
N LYS A 171 20.07 -33.67 -3.43
CA LYS A 171 21.49 -33.61 -3.78
C LYS A 171 22.39 -34.06 -2.62
N VAL A 172 22.11 -33.62 -1.40
CA VAL A 172 22.85 -34.07 -0.21
C VAL A 172 22.74 -35.58 0.00
N ASN A 173 21.56 -36.15 -0.21
CA ASN A 173 21.34 -37.60 -0.09
C ASN A 173 22.07 -38.39 -1.18
N GLU A 174 22.11 -37.87 -2.41
CA GLU A 174 22.87 -38.46 -3.52
C GLU A 174 24.38 -38.45 -3.22
N ASP A 175 24.92 -37.33 -2.76
CA ASP A 175 26.33 -37.21 -2.37
C ASP A 175 26.67 -38.19 -1.23
N ARG A 176 25.80 -38.32 -0.23
CA ARG A 176 25.98 -39.31 0.86
C ARG A 176 25.96 -40.74 0.35
N ALA A 177 25.08 -41.08 -0.55
CA ALA A 177 25.00 -42.42 -1.13
C ALA A 177 26.24 -42.72 -1.97
N ALA A 178 26.76 -41.76 -2.72
CA ALA A 178 28.02 -41.90 -3.47
C ALA A 178 29.21 -42.11 -2.56
N GLN A 179 29.34 -41.32 -1.47
CA GLN A 179 30.40 -41.49 -0.46
C GLN A 179 30.33 -42.86 0.22
N ALA A 180 29.12 -43.33 0.59
CA ALA A 180 28.94 -44.64 1.20
C ALA A 180 29.38 -45.80 0.28
N LYS A 181 29.05 -45.69 -1.00
CA LYS A 181 29.51 -46.67 -2.01
C LYS A 181 31.04 -46.68 -2.16
N ALA A 182 31.65 -45.48 -2.21
CA ALA A 182 33.10 -45.35 -2.34
C ALA A 182 33.84 -45.94 -1.11
N LEU A 183 33.31 -45.68 0.09
CA LEU A 183 33.86 -46.25 1.33
C LEU A 183 33.74 -47.80 1.38
N ALA A 184 32.59 -48.34 0.96
CA ALA A 184 32.38 -49.78 0.93
C ALA A 184 33.33 -50.47 -0.06
N GLU A 185 33.56 -49.87 -1.23
CA GLU A 185 34.49 -50.38 -2.24
C GLU A 185 35.94 -50.33 -1.75
N ALA A 186 36.36 -49.21 -1.11
CA ALA A 186 37.68 -49.10 -0.54
C ALA A 186 37.93 -50.13 0.59
N ALA A 187 36.91 -50.39 1.41
CA ALA A 187 37.00 -51.43 2.46
C ALA A 187 37.11 -52.85 1.86
N ARG A 188 36.44 -53.14 0.74
CA ARG A 188 36.52 -54.41 0.03
C ARG A 188 37.93 -54.60 -0.54
N ILE A 189 38.45 -53.59 -1.23
CA ILE A 189 39.83 -53.67 -1.80
C ILE A 189 40.85 -53.91 -0.72
N LYS A 190 40.77 -53.15 0.39
CA LYS A 190 41.70 -53.34 1.52
C LYS A 190 41.65 -54.74 2.11
N LYS A 191 40.48 -55.33 2.22
CA LYS A 191 40.31 -56.71 2.71
C LYS A 191 40.88 -57.75 1.74
N GLU A 192 40.72 -57.57 0.44
CA GLU A 192 41.31 -58.42 -0.59
C GLU A 192 42.83 -58.34 -0.58
N GLU A 193 43.40 -57.13 -0.40
CA GLU A 193 44.86 -56.96 -0.27
C GLU A 193 45.42 -57.61 1.01
N GLU A 194 44.74 -57.47 2.16
CA GLU A 194 45.13 -58.16 3.38
C GLU A 194 45.07 -59.69 3.30
N GLU A 195 44.04 -60.21 2.59
CA GLU A 195 43.93 -61.65 2.35
C GLU A 195 45.05 -62.18 1.42
N LYS A 196 45.42 -61.43 0.39
CA LYS A 196 46.53 -61.76 -0.50
C LYS A 196 47.88 -61.77 0.23
N ALA A 197 48.14 -60.70 1.01
CA ALA A 197 49.38 -60.63 1.81
C ALA A 197 49.54 -61.78 2.81
N LYS A 198 48.45 -62.20 3.47
CA LYS A 198 48.42 -63.36 4.35
C LYS A 198 48.58 -64.71 3.60
N ALA A 199 48.22 -64.79 2.35
CA ALA A 199 48.44 -65.98 1.56
C ALA A 199 49.92 -66.12 1.13
N GLU A 200 50.55 -64.98 0.76
CA GLU A 200 51.99 -64.94 0.40
C GLU A 200 52.93 -65.21 1.58
N GLU A 201 52.55 -64.89 2.84
CA GLU A 201 53.34 -65.26 4.04
C GLU A 201 53.25 -66.74 4.45
N ARG A 202 52.36 -67.50 3.80
CA ARG A 202 52.17 -68.93 4.15
C ARG A 202 52.85 -69.93 3.18
N GLU A 203 53.49 -69.46 2.10
CA GLU A 203 54.32 -70.20 1.18
C GLU A 203 55.80 -70.09 1.60
#